data_b329db343594ea22e049229bcbcda37d
#
_entry.id   b329db343594ea22e049229bcbcda37d
#
_cell.length_a   1.000
_cell.length_b   1.000
_cell.length_c   1.000
_cell.angle_alpha   90.00
_cell.angle_beta   90.00
_cell.angle_gamma   90.00
#
_symmetry.space_group_name_H-M   'P 1'
#
loop_
_entity.id
_entity.type
_entity.pdbx_description
1 polymer ?
#
loop_
_entity_poly.entity_id
_entity_poly.type
_entity_poly.pdbx_seq_one_letter_code
_entity_poly.pdbx_strand_id
1 'polypeptide(L)'
;GSVLIVLGGTFSAVIASFPLDKLKKMGKHMTKLISGKKYQPEPVIETIIEFAQLARKDGLLVLEERANELEDPFFKKGILLVVDAMEAEKVREILENEVSSMIERHDGEVAIYDKASSYAPAFGMIGTLVGLVNMLKQMNLSEGSSDSLGTSMATALVTTFYGCILANLIFGPISKKLRIRNDEEVIYKQVIIEGVVGIQAGDNPKVLKEKLVSLLHQTSQQKILNGEEGGGGKKEKKSKKEK
;
A
#
# COMPACT_ATOMS: atom_id res chain seq x y z
N GLY A 1 32.39 0.65 -15.46
CA GLY A 1 32.17 2.13 -15.24
C GLY A 1 30.70 2.48 -15.17
N SER A 2 29.91 2.14 -16.19
CA SER A 2 28.48 2.56 -16.35
C SER A 2 27.59 2.22 -15.17
N VAL A 3 27.64 0.96 -14.68
CA VAL A 3 26.87 0.49 -13.54
C VAL A 3 27.24 1.26 -12.25
N LEU A 4 28.50 1.55 -12.07
CA LEU A 4 29.00 2.26 -10.88
C LEU A 4 28.53 3.72 -10.84
N ILE A 5 28.49 4.40 -11.99
CA ILE A 5 27.99 5.77 -12.10
C ILE A 5 26.49 5.81 -11.76
N VAL A 6 25.69 4.94 -12.36
CA VAL A 6 24.24 4.99 -12.21
C VAL A 6 23.80 4.47 -10.83
N LEU A 7 24.22 3.27 -10.43
CA LEU A 7 23.86 2.71 -9.12
C LEU A 7 24.52 3.51 -7.99
N GLY A 8 25.83 3.74 -8.06
CA GLY A 8 26.56 4.49 -7.03
C GLY A 8 26.02 5.89 -6.85
N GLY A 9 25.80 6.62 -7.95
CA GLY A 9 25.19 7.95 -7.93
C GLY A 9 23.79 7.96 -7.35
N THR A 10 22.92 7.07 -7.85
CA THR A 10 21.52 6.98 -7.38
C THR A 10 21.47 6.66 -5.88
N PHE A 11 22.19 5.62 -5.43
CA PHE A 11 22.19 5.26 -4.00
C PHE A 11 22.80 6.33 -3.12
N SER A 12 23.91 6.96 -3.55
CA SER A 12 24.53 8.09 -2.81
C SER A 12 23.57 9.26 -2.65
N ALA A 13 22.85 9.63 -3.72
CA ALA A 13 21.86 10.69 -3.68
C ALA A 13 20.66 10.34 -2.78
N VAL A 14 20.20 9.10 -2.79
CA VAL A 14 19.13 8.63 -1.90
C VAL A 14 19.60 8.64 -0.44
N ILE A 15 20.80 8.16 -0.16
CA ILE A 15 21.39 8.18 1.21
C ILE A 15 21.53 9.62 1.73
N ALA A 16 21.94 10.55 0.87
CA ALA A 16 22.06 11.96 1.22
C ALA A 16 20.69 12.64 1.46
N SER A 17 19.62 12.13 0.83
CA SER A 17 18.28 12.72 0.88
C SER A 17 17.42 12.24 2.04
N PHE A 18 17.72 11.07 2.62
CA PHE A 18 16.87 10.43 3.64
C PHE A 18 17.66 9.95 4.86
N PRO A 19 17.05 9.99 6.06
CA PRO A 19 17.66 9.42 7.26
C PRO A 19 17.90 7.91 7.13
N LEU A 20 19.03 7.43 7.64
CA LEU A 20 19.46 6.03 7.55
C LEU A 20 18.44 5.04 8.14
N ASP A 21 17.68 5.45 9.16
CA ASP A 21 16.65 4.60 9.78
C ASP A 21 15.48 4.30 8.84
N LYS A 22 15.12 5.23 7.95
CA LYS A 22 14.13 5.00 6.90
C LYS A 22 14.68 4.06 5.82
N LEU A 23 15.94 4.20 5.46
CA LEU A 23 16.59 3.37 4.44
C LEU A 23 16.72 1.90 4.85
N LYS A 24 16.99 1.61 6.12
CA LYS A 24 17.03 0.22 6.64
C LYS A 24 15.73 -0.54 6.44
N LYS A 25 14.60 0.15 6.36
CA LYS A 25 13.28 -0.46 6.15
C LYS A 25 13.04 -0.89 4.70
N MET A 26 13.81 -0.37 3.72
CA MET A 26 13.65 -0.71 2.30
C MET A 26 13.71 -2.23 2.03
N GLY A 27 14.62 -2.94 2.70
CA GLY A 27 14.71 -4.41 2.58
C GLY A 27 13.44 -5.14 3.05
N LYS A 28 12.79 -4.63 4.10
CA LYS A 28 11.51 -5.19 4.58
C LYS A 28 10.34 -4.87 3.65
N HIS A 29 10.40 -3.76 2.92
CA HIS A 29 9.37 -3.41 1.94
C HIS A 29 9.36 -4.39 0.78
N MET A 30 10.52 -4.84 0.30
CA MET A 30 10.62 -5.85 -0.76
C MET A 30 9.92 -7.16 -0.37
N THR A 31 10.12 -7.64 0.85
CA THR A 31 9.43 -8.85 1.34
C THR A 31 7.92 -8.64 1.51
N LYS A 32 7.49 -7.48 2.02
CA LYS A 32 6.07 -7.13 2.11
C LYS A 32 5.39 -7.00 0.74
N LEU A 33 6.10 -6.52 -0.28
CA LEU A 33 5.58 -6.42 -1.65
C LEU A 33 5.24 -7.77 -2.26
N ILE A 34 5.99 -8.82 -1.89
CA ILE A 34 5.81 -10.19 -2.42
C ILE A 34 4.81 -10.97 -1.56
N SER A 35 4.87 -10.86 -0.24
CA SER A 35 4.14 -11.72 0.72
C SER A 35 3.16 -10.96 1.62
N GLY A 36 2.81 -9.70 1.31
CA GLY A 36 1.98 -8.87 2.18
C GLY A 36 0.55 -9.40 2.35
N LYS A 37 0.01 -9.24 3.58
CA LYS A 37 -1.42 -9.48 3.86
C LYS A 37 -2.27 -8.69 2.85
N LYS A 38 -3.26 -9.35 2.28
CA LYS A 38 -4.30 -8.66 1.50
C LYS A 38 -5.33 -8.12 2.49
N TYR A 39 -5.60 -6.84 2.42
CA TYR A 39 -6.70 -6.24 3.15
C TYR A 39 -8.00 -6.65 2.46
N GLN A 40 -8.76 -7.52 3.12
CA GLN A 40 -10.07 -8.00 2.62
C GLN A 40 -11.15 -7.36 3.50
N PRO A 41 -11.88 -6.38 2.98
CA PRO A 41 -12.92 -5.71 3.77
C PRO A 41 -14.18 -6.57 3.95
N GLU A 42 -14.41 -7.59 3.08
CA GLU A 42 -15.62 -8.42 3.11
C GLU A 42 -15.79 -9.15 4.46
N PRO A 43 -14.80 -9.91 4.99
CA PRO A 43 -14.93 -10.59 6.29
C PRO A 43 -15.10 -9.62 7.46
N VAL A 44 -14.49 -8.43 7.36
CA VAL A 44 -14.59 -7.41 8.42
C VAL A 44 -15.99 -6.83 8.47
N ILE A 45 -16.63 -6.59 7.33
CA ILE A 45 -18.02 -6.13 7.28
C ILE A 45 -18.94 -7.15 7.97
N GLU A 46 -18.77 -8.46 7.71
CA GLU A 46 -19.57 -9.50 8.36
C GLU A 46 -19.38 -9.46 9.88
N THR A 47 -18.13 -9.36 10.36
CA THR A 47 -17.82 -9.24 11.79
C THR A 47 -18.45 -7.99 12.40
N ILE A 48 -18.38 -6.82 11.71
CA ILE A 48 -19.02 -5.58 12.17
C ILE A 48 -20.53 -5.76 12.32
N ILE A 49 -21.17 -6.43 11.38
CA ILE A 49 -22.63 -6.69 11.43
C ILE A 49 -22.99 -7.63 12.58
N GLU A 50 -22.20 -8.65 12.85
CA GLU A 50 -22.36 -9.51 14.04
C GLU A 50 -22.26 -8.70 15.33
N PHE A 51 -21.23 -7.83 15.44
CA PHE A 51 -21.06 -6.94 16.58
C PHE A 51 -22.22 -5.94 16.74
N ALA A 52 -22.73 -5.39 15.64
CA ALA A 52 -23.90 -4.50 15.67
C ALA A 52 -25.17 -5.22 16.16
N GLN A 53 -25.37 -6.47 15.76
CA GLN A 53 -26.49 -7.29 16.23
C GLN A 53 -26.36 -7.61 17.72
N LEU A 54 -25.16 -7.97 18.16
CA LEU A 54 -24.87 -8.30 19.56
C LEU A 54 -25.07 -7.06 20.44
N ALA A 55 -24.53 -5.91 20.04
CA ALA A 55 -24.67 -4.64 20.76
C ALA A 55 -26.13 -4.23 20.94
N ARG A 56 -26.96 -4.43 19.92
CA ARG A 56 -28.41 -4.10 19.99
C ARG A 56 -29.18 -5.04 20.87
N LYS A 57 -28.79 -6.31 20.98
CA LYS A 57 -29.50 -7.33 21.76
C LYS A 57 -29.08 -7.30 23.22
N ASP A 58 -27.79 -7.28 23.47
CA ASP A 58 -27.20 -7.55 24.78
C ASP A 58 -26.45 -6.31 25.38
N GLY A 59 -26.42 -5.20 24.62
CA GLY A 59 -25.73 -3.97 25.01
C GLY A 59 -24.26 -3.92 24.61
N LEU A 60 -23.63 -2.72 24.75
CA LEU A 60 -22.26 -2.50 24.30
C LEU A 60 -21.19 -3.21 25.15
N LEU A 61 -21.47 -3.45 26.44
CA LEU A 61 -20.51 -4.08 27.35
C LEU A 61 -20.14 -5.52 26.94
N VAL A 62 -21.05 -6.23 26.30
CA VAL A 62 -20.78 -7.62 25.84
C VAL A 62 -19.74 -7.66 24.72
N LEU A 63 -19.51 -6.52 24.05
CA LEU A 63 -18.51 -6.43 23.00
C LEU A 63 -17.08 -6.51 23.50
N GLU A 64 -16.82 -6.26 24.80
CA GLU A 64 -15.47 -6.29 25.38
C GLU A 64 -14.83 -7.67 25.26
N GLU A 65 -15.56 -8.71 25.61
CA GLU A 65 -15.08 -10.10 25.53
C GLU A 65 -14.79 -10.48 24.07
N ARG A 66 -15.73 -10.16 23.17
CA ARG A 66 -15.58 -10.43 21.74
C ARG A 66 -14.48 -9.59 21.07
N ALA A 67 -14.25 -8.36 21.53
CA ALA A 67 -13.15 -7.53 21.05
C ALA A 67 -11.77 -8.15 21.33
N ASN A 68 -11.65 -8.90 22.42
CA ASN A 68 -10.40 -9.58 22.77
C ASN A 68 -10.06 -10.74 21.81
N GLU A 69 -11.04 -11.29 21.11
CA GLU A 69 -10.86 -12.35 20.11
C GLU A 69 -10.45 -11.79 18.74
N LEU A 70 -10.56 -10.46 18.52
CA LEU A 70 -10.21 -9.83 17.24
C LEU A 70 -8.69 -9.85 17.01
N GLU A 71 -8.29 -10.33 15.83
CA GLU A 71 -6.89 -10.34 15.39
C GLU A 71 -6.40 -8.93 14.99
N ASP A 72 -7.30 -8.06 14.53
CA ASP A 72 -6.95 -6.71 14.09
C ASP A 72 -6.91 -5.75 15.28
N PRO A 73 -5.71 -5.22 15.62
CA PRO A 73 -5.56 -4.34 16.78
C PRO A 73 -6.27 -2.99 16.59
N PHE A 74 -6.46 -2.53 15.34
CA PHE A 74 -7.17 -1.29 15.06
C PHE A 74 -8.68 -1.44 15.31
N PHE A 75 -9.26 -2.53 14.84
CA PHE A 75 -10.67 -2.85 15.08
C PHE A 75 -10.93 -3.09 16.58
N LYS A 76 -10.08 -3.90 17.22
CA LYS A 76 -10.13 -4.11 18.67
C LYS A 76 -10.13 -2.80 19.44
N LYS A 77 -9.19 -1.88 19.13
CA LYS A 77 -9.10 -0.57 19.76
C LYS A 77 -10.41 0.23 19.58
N GLY A 78 -10.95 0.24 18.35
CA GLY A 78 -12.20 0.94 18.06
C GLY A 78 -13.37 0.45 18.91
N ILE A 79 -13.54 -0.88 19.04
CA ILE A 79 -14.59 -1.46 19.88
C ILE A 79 -14.39 -1.14 21.35
N LEU A 80 -13.16 -1.23 21.87
CA LEU A 80 -12.88 -0.89 23.27
C LEU A 80 -13.20 0.56 23.62
N LEU A 81 -12.92 1.51 22.70
CA LEU A 81 -13.32 2.92 22.89
C LEU A 81 -14.84 3.08 22.99
N VAL A 82 -15.61 2.28 22.27
CA VAL A 82 -17.09 2.26 22.34
C VAL A 82 -17.56 1.65 23.65
N VAL A 83 -16.94 0.58 24.11
CA VAL A 83 -17.25 -0.07 25.42
C VAL A 83 -16.97 0.87 26.57
N ASP A 84 -15.89 1.69 26.48
CA ASP A 84 -15.53 2.73 27.45
C ASP A 84 -16.49 3.95 27.43
N ALA A 85 -17.60 3.86 26.69
CA ALA A 85 -18.62 4.91 26.56
C ALA A 85 -18.08 6.26 26.07
N MET A 86 -17.01 6.26 25.26
CA MET A 86 -16.46 7.46 24.64
C MET A 86 -17.46 7.98 23.59
N GLU A 87 -17.61 9.29 23.47
CA GLU A 87 -18.49 9.91 22.45
C GLU A 87 -18.09 9.51 21.01
N ALA A 88 -19.07 9.28 20.14
CA ALA A 88 -18.85 8.80 18.77
C ALA A 88 -17.90 9.68 17.96
N GLU A 89 -18.02 11.01 18.11
CA GLU A 89 -17.13 11.96 17.44
C GLU A 89 -15.68 11.82 17.90
N LYS A 90 -15.45 11.59 19.18
CA LYS A 90 -14.10 11.36 19.71
C LYS A 90 -13.52 10.02 19.28
N VAL A 91 -14.35 8.97 19.22
CA VAL A 91 -13.94 7.66 18.69
C VAL A 91 -13.51 7.81 17.24
N ARG A 92 -14.32 8.49 16.42
CA ARG A 92 -14.00 8.80 15.03
C ARG A 92 -12.68 9.57 14.92
N GLU A 93 -12.54 10.68 15.64
CA GLU A 93 -11.34 11.51 15.63
C GLU A 93 -10.07 10.73 15.96
N ILE A 94 -10.10 9.91 17.01
CA ILE A 94 -8.95 9.10 17.43
C ILE A 94 -8.55 8.09 16.33
N LEU A 95 -9.53 7.43 15.74
CA LEU A 95 -9.27 6.43 14.70
C LEU A 95 -8.81 7.08 13.39
N GLU A 96 -9.40 8.20 12.98
CA GLU A 96 -8.99 8.97 11.79
C GLU A 96 -7.58 9.55 11.95
N ASN A 97 -7.21 10.04 13.14
CA ASN A 97 -5.85 10.49 13.44
C ASN A 97 -4.84 9.35 13.34
N GLU A 98 -5.20 8.14 13.76
CA GLU A 98 -4.34 6.97 13.61
C GLU A 98 -4.14 6.59 12.13
N VAL A 99 -5.21 6.66 11.33
CA VAL A 99 -5.15 6.43 9.88
C VAL A 99 -4.29 7.50 9.19
N SER A 100 -4.48 8.76 9.54
CA SER A 100 -3.70 9.87 8.99
C SER A 100 -2.20 9.72 9.29
N SER A 101 -1.86 9.37 10.52
CA SER A 101 -0.49 9.10 10.93
C SER A 101 0.11 7.88 10.21
N MET A 102 -0.71 6.88 9.89
CA MET A 102 -0.30 5.72 9.09
C MET A 102 0.01 6.13 7.65
N ILE A 103 -0.87 6.92 7.02
CA ILE A 103 -0.70 7.43 5.66
C ILE A 103 0.61 8.22 5.57
N GLU A 104 0.85 9.16 6.50
CA GLU A 104 2.09 9.97 6.52
C GLU A 104 3.35 9.10 6.60
N ARG A 105 3.32 8.04 7.41
CA ARG A 105 4.45 7.09 7.49
C ARG A 105 4.67 6.35 6.16
N HIS A 106 3.59 5.86 5.54
CA HIS A 106 3.65 5.14 4.26
C HIS A 106 4.11 6.04 3.13
N ASP A 107 3.62 7.29 3.07
CA ASP A 107 4.06 8.27 2.09
C ASP A 107 5.55 8.60 2.23
N GLY A 108 6.05 8.70 3.47
CA GLY A 108 7.47 8.85 3.72
C GLY A 108 8.31 7.65 3.24
N GLU A 109 7.77 6.44 3.26
CA GLU A 109 8.41 5.24 2.73
C GLU A 109 8.37 5.19 1.19
N VAL A 110 7.25 5.58 0.60
CA VAL A 110 7.06 5.67 -0.87
C VAL A 110 7.97 6.74 -1.47
N ALA A 111 8.13 7.88 -0.81
CA ALA A 111 8.95 8.99 -1.26
C ALA A 111 10.41 8.60 -1.55
N ILE A 112 10.95 7.59 -0.85
CA ILE A 112 12.30 7.07 -1.10
C ILE A 112 12.41 6.48 -2.51
N TYR A 113 11.42 5.67 -2.91
CA TYR A 113 11.38 5.03 -4.23
C TYR A 113 11.10 6.03 -5.34
N ASP A 114 10.24 7.02 -5.09
CA ASP A 114 9.97 8.11 -6.05
C ASP A 114 11.25 8.92 -6.32
N LYS A 115 11.99 9.25 -5.27
CA LYS A 115 13.29 9.96 -5.42
C LYS A 115 14.33 9.09 -6.11
N ALA A 116 14.43 7.79 -5.76
CA ALA A 116 15.33 6.86 -6.46
C ALA A 116 14.98 6.76 -7.96
N SER A 117 13.68 6.68 -8.29
CA SER A 117 13.20 6.68 -9.67
C SER A 117 13.54 7.96 -10.44
N SER A 118 13.53 9.10 -9.75
CA SER A 118 13.92 10.40 -10.33
C SER A 118 15.46 10.54 -10.49
N TYR A 119 16.25 10.05 -9.55
CA TYR A 119 17.71 10.16 -9.59
C TYR A 119 18.35 9.19 -10.61
N ALA A 120 17.81 8.00 -10.80
CA ALA A 120 18.41 7.00 -11.68
C ALA A 120 18.60 7.49 -13.14
N PRO A 121 17.62 8.12 -13.82
CA PRO A 121 17.84 8.70 -15.14
C PRO A 121 18.77 9.91 -15.13
N ALA A 122 18.76 10.72 -14.06
CA ALA A 122 19.64 11.87 -13.94
C ALA A 122 21.11 11.42 -13.90
N PHE A 123 21.45 10.39 -13.13
CA PHE A 123 22.79 9.79 -13.14
C PHE A 123 23.08 9.06 -14.45
N GLY A 124 22.07 8.54 -15.15
CA GLY A 124 22.20 8.06 -16.53
C GLY A 124 22.68 9.15 -17.46
N MET A 125 22.08 10.35 -17.43
CA MET A 125 22.51 11.51 -18.23
C MET A 125 23.91 12.00 -17.84
N ILE A 126 24.23 12.02 -16.55
CA ILE A 126 25.60 12.35 -16.10
C ILE A 126 26.61 11.38 -16.69
N GLY A 127 26.29 10.08 -16.69
CA GLY A 127 27.15 9.07 -17.30
C GLY A 127 27.33 9.25 -18.79
N THR A 128 26.29 9.70 -19.51
CA THR A 128 26.40 10.05 -20.94
C THR A 128 27.40 11.19 -21.15
N LEU A 129 27.32 12.25 -20.33
CA LEU A 129 28.25 13.38 -20.41
C LEU A 129 29.68 12.95 -20.11
N VAL A 130 29.89 12.12 -19.10
CA VAL A 130 31.22 11.56 -18.76
C VAL A 130 31.77 10.74 -19.94
N GLY A 131 30.93 9.90 -20.56
CA GLY A 131 31.31 9.12 -21.73
C GLY A 131 31.73 9.99 -22.91
N LEU A 132 30.95 11.05 -23.21
CA LEU A 132 31.25 11.99 -24.28
C LEU A 132 32.52 12.79 -24.02
N VAL A 133 32.74 13.26 -22.79
CA VAL A 133 33.99 13.96 -22.40
C VAL A 133 35.18 13.05 -22.58
N ASN A 134 35.10 11.79 -22.19
CA ASN A 134 36.19 10.83 -22.39
C ASN A 134 36.44 10.54 -23.87
N MET A 135 35.40 10.45 -24.68
CA MET A 135 35.50 10.30 -26.14
C MET A 135 36.27 11.48 -26.76
N LEU A 136 35.88 12.72 -26.41
CA LEU A 136 36.53 13.93 -26.93
C LEU A 136 37.99 14.04 -26.50
N LYS A 137 38.35 13.67 -25.28
CA LYS A 137 39.72 13.60 -24.81
C LYS A 137 40.59 12.63 -25.63
N GLN A 138 40.03 11.47 -25.98
CA GLN A 138 40.73 10.46 -26.75
C GLN A 138 40.93 10.87 -28.21
N MET A 139 39.99 11.63 -28.80
CA MET A 139 40.15 12.19 -30.14
C MET A 139 41.36 13.14 -30.26
N ASN A 140 41.66 13.87 -29.20
CA ASN A 140 42.77 14.83 -29.21
C ASN A 140 44.17 14.20 -28.95
N LEU A 141 44.21 12.95 -28.44
CA LEU A 141 45.44 12.32 -27.95
C LEU A 141 45.98 11.18 -28.87
N SER A 142 45.25 10.74 -29.86
CA SER A 142 45.67 9.61 -30.66
C SER A 142 45.21 9.70 -32.11
N GLU A 143 46.18 9.78 -33.01
CA GLU A 143 45.96 9.43 -34.43
C GLU A 143 45.59 7.91 -34.46
N GLY A 144 44.28 7.60 -34.52
CA GLY A 144 43.86 6.34 -35.04
C GLY A 144 43.37 5.23 -34.10
N SER A 145 42.67 5.48 -33.00
CA SER A 145 41.97 4.37 -32.32
C SER A 145 40.45 4.52 -32.34
N SER A 146 39.83 4.08 -33.43
CA SER A 146 38.35 3.96 -33.54
C SER A 146 37.74 3.08 -32.41
N ASP A 147 38.50 2.11 -31.90
CA ASP A 147 38.07 1.21 -30.83
C ASP A 147 37.84 1.94 -29.48
N SER A 148 38.69 2.92 -29.16
CA SER A 148 38.55 3.68 -27.93
C SER A 148 37.38 4.66 -27.96
N LEU A 149 37.04 5.21 -29.13
CA LEU A 149 35.88 6.04 -29.37
C LEU A 149 34.57 5.22 -29.21
N GLY A 150 34.56 4.00 -29.79
CA GLY A 150 33.44 3.06 -29.69
C GLY A 150 33.14 2.68 -28.22
N THR A 151 34.18 2.39 -27.43
CA THR A 151 33.99 2.03 -26.00
C THR A 151 33.46 3.18 -25.15
N SER A 152 33.92 4.41 -25.40
CA SER A 152 33.45 5.60 -24.69
C SER A 152 32.00 5.93 -25.04
N MET A 153 31.63 5.81 -26.31
CA MET A 153 30.26 5.98 -26.79
C MET A 153 29.33 4.89 -26.24
N ALA A 154 29.78 3.63 -26.23
CA ALA A 154 29.02 2.52 -25.63
C ALA A 154 28.78 2.76 -24.13
N THR A 155 29.80 3.22 -23.41
CA THR A 155 29.65 3.59 -21.99
C THR A 155 28.58 4.66 -21.77
N ALA A 156 28.58 5.70 -22.62
CA ALA A 156 27.58 6.78 -22.57
C ALA A 156 26.14 6.26 -22.78
N LEU A 157 25.94 5.42 -23.79
CA LEU A 157 24.59 4.87 -24.08
C LEU A 157 24.11 3.88 -23.00
N VAL A 158 24.99 3.02 -22.53
CA VAL A 158 24.69 2.00 -21.52
C VAL A 158 24.33 2.63 -20.17
N THR A 159 24.93 3.76 -19.79
CA THR A 159 24.55 4.46 -18.55
C THR A 159 23.12 4.96 -18.59
N THR A 160 22.70 5.58 -19.70
CA THR A 160 21.33 6.05 -19.86
C THR A 160 20.34 4.88 -19.86
N PHE A 161 20.68 3.79 -20.54
CA PHE A 161 19.87 2.57 -20.57
C PHE A 161 19.65 2.00 -19.15
N TYR A 162 20.70 1.86 -18.33
CA TYR A 162 20.54 1.40 -16.95
C TYR A 162 19.76 2.38 -16.08
N GLY A 163 19.94 3.70 -16.27
CA GLY A 163 19.16 4.71 -15.58
C GLY A 163 17.65 4.56 -15.84
N CYS A 164 17.29 4.35 -17.10
CA CYS A 164 15.89 4.12 -17.50
C CYS A 164 15.32 2.81 -16.97
N ILE A 165 16.08 1.71 -16.98
CA ILE A 165 15.66 0.42 -16.41
C ILE A 165 15.38 0.56 -14.92
N LEU A 166 16.31 1.13 -14.16
CA LEU A 166 16.15 1.29 -12.72
C LEU A 166 14.92 2.13 -12.36
N ALA A 167 14.71 3.23 -13.09
CA ALA A 167 13.57 4.11 -12.86
C ALA A 167 12.24 3.44 -13.16
N ASN A 168 12.10 2.87 -14.37
CA ASN A 168 10.80 2.47 -14.89
C ASN A 168 10.45 1.00 -14.62
N LEU A 169 11.43 0.10 -14.45
CA LEU A 169 11.20 -1.32 -14.19
C LEU A 169 11.35 -1.70 -12.72
N ILE A 170 12.07 -0.91 -11.93
CA ILE A 170 12.34 -1.25 -10.53
C ILE A 170 11.67 -0.25 -9.59
N PHE A 171 12.16 0.99 -9.51
CA PHE A 171 11.71 1.94 -8.50
C PHE A 171 10.27 2.42 -8.71
N GLY A 172 9.90 2.76 -9.93
CA GLY A 172 8.55 3.23 -10.28
C GLY A 172 7.46 2.20 -9.95
N PRO A 173 7.54 0.94 -10.41
CA PRO A 173 6.57 -0.10 -10.06
C PRO A 173 6.51 -0.41 -8.57
N ILE A 174 7.64 -0.34 -7.84
CA ILE A 174 7.66 -0.53 -6.38
C ILE A 174 6.88 0.59 -5.70
N SER A 175 7.16 1.85 -6.02
CA SER A 175 6.46 3.01 -5.49
C SER A 175 4.95 2.90 -5.75
N LYS A 176 4.54 2.61 -6.98
CA LYS A 176 3.14 2.46 -7.34
C LYS A 176 2.43 1.35 -6.58
N LYS A 177 3.09 0.20 -6.41
CA LYS A 177 2.52 -0.93 -5.66
C LYS A 177 2.37 -0.64 -4.17
N LEU A 178 3.30 0.12 -3.58
CA LEU A 178 3.19 0.57 -2.19
C LEU A 178 2.01 1.53 -2.01
N ARG A 179 1.79 2.48 -2.94
CA ARG A 179 0.64 3.39 -2.92
C ARG A 179 -0.68 2.61 -2.99
N ILE A 180 -0.81 1.69 -3.94
CA ILE A 180 -2.03 0.86 -4.08
C ILE A 180 -2.33 0.11 -2.77
N ARG A 181 -1.31 -0.45 -2.13
CA ARG A 181 -1.49 -1.15 -0.84
C ARG A 181 -1.89 -0.21 0.29
N ASN A 182 -1.33 0.99 0.32
CA ASN A 182 -1.73 2.02 1.27
C ASN A 182 -3.22 2.37 1.08
N ASP A 183 -3.65 2.56 -0.17
CA ASP A 183 -5.05 2.90 -0.48
C ASP A 183 -6.01 1.76 -0.08
N GLU A 184 -5.62 0.50 -0.31
CA GLU A 184 -6.38 -0.68 0.15
C GLU A 184 -6.49 -0.72 1.69
N GLU A 185 -5.39 -0.42 2.42
CA GLU A 185 -5.39 -0.37 3.87
C GLU A 185 -6.24 0.79 4.41
N VAL A 186 -6.21 1.94 3.76
CA VAL A 186 -7.02 3.11 4.12
C VAL A 186 -8.51 2.77 3.99
N ILE A 187 -8.94 2.20 2.86
CA ILE A 187 -10.34 1.79 2.66
C ILE A 187 -10.77 0.77 3.73
N TYR A 188 -9.92 -0.22 4.00
CA TYR A 188 -10.17 -1.22 5.04
C TYR A 188 -10.40 -0.59 6.42
N LYS A 189 -9.54 0.36 6.81
CA LYS A 189 -9.67 1.08 8.09
C LYS A 189 -10.87 2.01 8.12
N GLN A 190 -11.21 2.66 7.01
CA GLN A 190 -12.43 3.49 6.92
C GLN A 190 -13.70 2.67 7.12
N VAL A 191 -13.76 1.44 6.57
CA VAL A 191 -14.87 0.51 6.81
C VAL A 191 -14.99 0.18 8.30
N ILE A 192 -13.85 -0.02 8.99
CA ILE A 192 -13.85 -0.26 10.44
C ILE A 192 -14.35 0.97 11.20
N ILE A 193 -13.87 2.17 10.87
CA ILE A 193 -14.29 3.43 11.54
C ILE A 193 -15.81 3.60 11.42
N GLU A 194 -16.34 3.52 10.19
CA GLU A 194 -17.79 3.67 9.97
C GLU A 194 -18.59 2.57 10.64
N GLY A 195 -18.04 1.35 10.69
CA GLY A 195 -18.64 0.23 11.39
C GLY A 195 -18.70 0.43 12.90
N VAL A 196 -17.60 0.84 13.52
CA VAL A 196 -17.49 1.10 14.96
C VAL A 196 -18.44 2.24 15.38
N VAL A 197 -18.44 3.34 14.61
CA VAL A 197 -19.35 4.48 14.86
C VAL A 197 -20.82 4.08 14.70
N GLY A 198 -21.14 3.26 13.69
CA GLY A 198 -22.47 2.73 13.48
C GLY A 198 -22.93 1.77 14.59
N ILE A 199 -22.04 0.94 15.12
CA ILE A 199 -22.32 0.10 16.30
C ILE A 199 -22.68 0.96 17.49
N GLN A 200 -21.90 2.00 17.76
CA GLN A 200 -22.12 2.92 18.88
C GLN A 200 -23.44 3.69 18.74
N ALA A 201 -23.77 4.15 17.53
CA ALA A 201 -25.00 4.86 17.23
C ALA A 201 -26.25 3.93 17.31
N GLY A 202 -26.06 2.61 17.40
CA GLY A 202 -27.14 1.63 17.40
C GLY A 202 -27.82 1.50 16.04
N ASP A 203 -27.09 1.74 14.93
CA ASP A 203 -27.61 1.66 13.57
C ASP A 203 -28.22 0.30 13.28
N ASN A 204 -29.23 0.26 12.41
CA ASN A 204 -29.78 -1.00 11.97
C ASN A 204 -28.72 -1.80 11.21
N PRO A 205 -28.43 -3.07 11.61
CA PRO A 205 -27.36 -3.86 10.97
C PRO A 205 -27.51 -3.98 9.45
N LYS A 206 -28.74 -4.00 8.92
CA LYS A 206 -28.98 -4.04 7.48
C LYS A 206 -28.58 -2.73 6.80
N VAL A 207 -28.95 -1.58 7.39
CA VAL A 207 -28.59 -0.26 6.87
C VAL A 207 -27.08 -0.02 7.00
N LEU A 208 -26.50 -0.44 8.13
CA LEU A 208 -25.06 -0.38 8.35
C LEU A 208 -24.31 -1.19 7.29
N LYS A 209 -24.76 -2.40 6.97
CA LYS A 209 -24.18 -3.22 5.91
C LYS A 209 -24.18 -2.50 4.56
N GLU A 210 -25.33 -1.94 4.15
CA GLU A 210 -25.43 -1.18 2.89
C GLU A 210 -24.47 0.02 2.88
N LYS A 211 -24.36 0.76 3.99
CA LYS A 211 -23.43 1.86 4.16
C LYS A 211 -21.98 1.40 4.00
N LEU A 212 -21.57 0.33 4.68
CA LEU A 212 -20.19 -0.19 4.61
C LEU A 212 -19.84 -0.73 3.22
N VAL A 213 -20.78 -1.44 2.57
CA VAL A 213 -20.58 -1.94 1.20
C VAL A 213 -20.41 -0.79 0.22
N SER A 214 -21.12 0.33 0.39
CA SER A 214 -20.98 1.50 -0.50
C SER A 214 -19.58 2.14 -0.48
N LEU A 215 -18.78 1.94 0.56
CA LEU A 215 -17.40 2.42 0.67
C LEU A 215 -16.41 1.58 -0.19
N LEU A 216 -16.82 0.39 -0.62
CA LEU A 216 -15.95 -0.51 -1.37
C LEU A 216 -15.92 -0.17 -2.86
N HIS A 217 -14.87 -0.63 -3.54
CA HIS A 217 -14.82 -0.59 -5.00
C HIS A 217 -15.96 -1.43 -5.63
N GLN A 218 -16.48 -1.01 -6.77
CA GLN A 218 -17.62 -1.64 -7.46
C GLN A 218 -17.49 -3.15 -7.63
N THR A 219 -16.27 -3.65 -7.87
CA THR A 219 -15.99 -5.09 -8.00
C THR A 219 -16.22 -5.87 -6.71
N SER A 220 -15.89 -5.29 -5.56
CA SER A 220 -16.15 -5.90 -4.24
C SER A 220 -17.61 -5.77 -3.83
N GLN A 221 -18.25 -4.65 -4.15
CA GLN A 221 -19.70 -4.46 -3.95
C GLN A 221 -20.50 -5.56 -4.65
N GLN A 222 -20.22 -5.81 -5.94
CA GLN A 222 -20.91 -6.86 -6.72
C GLN A 222 -20.68 -8.27 -6.18
N LYS A 223 -19.50 -8.56 -5.61
CA LYS A 223 -19.24 -9.87 -4.99
C LYS A 223 -20.09 -10.11 -3.75
N ILE A 224 -20.27 -9.08 -2.92
CA ILE A 224 -21.07 -9.17 -1.70
C ILE A 224 -22.55 -9.30 -2.06
N LEU A 225 -23.04 -8.49 -3.00
CA LEU A 225 -24.43 -8.52 -3.47
C LEU A 225 -24.77 -9.85 -4.18
N ASN A 226 -23.91 -10.31 -5.09
CA ASN A 226 -24.10 -11.59 -5.79
C ASN A 226 -23.88 -12.82 -4.88
N GLY A 227 -23.09 -12.68 -3.81
CA GLY A 227 -22.91 -13.72 -2.78
C GLY A 227 -24.19 -13.97 -1.97
N GLU A 228 -25.01 -12.96 -1.76
CA GLU A 228 -26.32 -13.08 -1.12
C GLU A 228 -27.35 -13.78 -2.03
N GLU A 229 -27.33 -13.52 -3.34
CA GLU A 229 -28.20 -14.23 -4.30
C GLU A 229 -27.80 -15.70 -4.46
N GLY A 230 -26.50 -16.05 -4.33
CA GLY A 230 -25.99 -17.43 -4.41
C GLY A 230 -26.24 -18.28 -3.16
N GLY A 231 -26.40 -17.65 -1.98
CA GLY A 231 -26.61 -18.33 -0.71
C GLY A 231 -28.06 -18.82 -0.52
N GLY A 232 -29.06 -18.12 -1.09
CA GLY A 232 -30.47 -18.49 -1.04
C GLY A 232 -30.81 -19.67 -1.96
N GLY A 233 -30.17 -19.78 -3.12
CA GLY A 233 -30.47 -20.80 -4.13
C GLY A 233 -29.90 -22.19 -3.87
N LYS A 234 -28.91 -22.35 -3.00
CA LYS A 234 -28.31 -23.65 -2.70
C LYS A 234 -29.03 -24.44 -1.61
N LYS A 235 -29.82 -23.79 -0.74
CA LYS A 235 -30.63 -24.51 0.26
C LYS A 235 -31.93 -25.10 -0.32
N GLU A 236 -32.53 -24.51 -1.35
CA GLU A 236 -33.74 -25.06 -1.97
C GLU A 236 -33.48 -26.25 -2.91
N LYS A 237 -32.29 -26.35 -3.53
CA LYS A 237 -32.00 -27.49 -4.42
C LYS A 237 -31.61 -28.79 -3.71
N LYS A 238 -31.22 -28.76 -2.42
CA LYS A 238 -30.99 -29.98 -1.64
C LYS A 238 -32.29 -30.62 -1.11
N SER A 239 -33.35 -29.83 -0.87
CA SER A 239 -34.64 -30.34 -0.40
C SER A 239 -35.49 -30.99 -1.49
N LYS A 240 -35.21 -30.77 -2.79
CA LYS A 240 -35.94 -31.37 -3.91
C LYS A 240 -35.32 -32.64 -4.50
N LYS A 241 -34.18 -33.13 -3.94
CA LYS A 241 -33.54 -34.39 -4.37
C LYS A 241 -33.75 -35.55 -3.39
N GLU A 242 -34.46 -35.33 -2.30
CA GLU A 242 -34.79 -36.36 -1.31
C GLU A 242 -36.32 -36.54 -1.18
N LYS A 243 -37.06 -36.44 -2.28
CA LYS A 243 -38.43 -36.92 -2.38
C LYS A 243 -38.61 -37.74 -3.65
#